data_54e0287a940ff795d681cae51809b417
#
_entry.id   54e0287a940ff795d681cae51809b417
#
_cell.length_a   1.000
_cell.length_b   1.000
_cell.length_c   1.000
_cell.angle_alpha   90.00
_cell.angle_beta   90.00
_cell.angle_gamma   90.00
#
_symmetry.space_group_name_H-M   'P 1'
#
loop_
_entity.id
_entity.type
_entity.pdbx_description
1 polymer ?
#
loop_
_entity_poly.entity_id
_entity_poly.type
_entity_poly.pdbx_seq_one_letter_code
_entity_poly.pdbx_strand_id
1 'polypeptide(L)'
;VKLEDIDLSDIEFWAKPWAERNAAFATLRRENPIAYFPEPIVEPFPEGPGYFAITKMHDLLEISRHPEVFCSGQGAVSILDMPSDMNEFYGSLISMDDPRHARLRKIVSGTFTPRMLNNVLEDVEKTAKRVVDGIV
;
A
#
# COMPACT_ATOMS: atom_id res chain seq x y z
N VAL A 1 -16.31 16.60 -10.89
CA VAL A 1 -16.74 15.20 -10.86
C VAL A 1 -17.80 15.07 -9.79
N LYS A 2 -18.93 14.40 -10.09
CA LYS A 2 -19.96 14.13 -9.10
C LYS A 2 -19.59 12.89 -8.28
N LEU A 3 -20.06 12.84 -7.03
CA LEU A 3 -19.76 11.71 -6.14
C LEU A 3 -20.29 10.38 -6.70
N GLU A 4 -21.45 10.38 -7.28
CA GLU A 4 -22.13 9.22 -7.88
C GLU A 4 -21.40 8.62 -9.11
N ASP A 5 -20.51 9.39 -9.74
CA ASP A 5 -19.74 8.97 -10.92
C ASP A 5 -18.36 8.39 -10.55
N ILE A 6 -18.06 8.29 -9.25
CA ILE A 6 -16.76 7.79 -8.77
C ILE A 6 -16.89 6.34 -8.34
N ASP A 7 -16.23 5.45 -9.09
CA ASP A 7 -16.04 4.06 -8.71
C ASP A 7 -14.54 3.74 -8.70
N LEU A 8 -14.00 3.49 -7.50
CA LEU A 8 -12.59 3.11 -7.33
C LEU A 8 -12.34 1.63 -7.60
N SER A 9 -13.39 0.82 -7.76
CA SER A 9 -13.30 -0.59 -8.10
C SER A 9 -13.25 -0.84 -9.61
N ASP A 10 -13.69 0.16 -10.38
CA ASP A 10 -13.58 0.12 -11.84
C ASP A 10 -12.13 0.31 -12.30
N ILE A 11 -11.58 -0.68 -13.02
CA ILE A 11 -10.21 -0.62 -13.52
C ILE A 11 -10.00 0.55 -14.50
N GLU A 12 -11.04 0.93 -15.25
CA GLU A 12 -11.01 2.05 -16.18
C GLU A 12 -10.83 3.39 -15.46
N PHE A 13 -11.25 3.49 -14.19
CA PHE A 13 -10.98 4.67 -13.37
C PHE A 13 -9.47 4.94 -13.24
N TRP A 14 -8.68 3.89 -13.07
CA TRP A 14 -7.23 4.00 -12.86
C TRP A 14 -6.46 4.28 -14.15
N ALA A 15 -7.06 4.00 -15.31
CA ALA A 15 -6.54 4.36 -16.62
C ALA A 15 -6.75 5.85 -16.97
N LYS A 16 -7.64 6.55 -16.26
CA LYS A 16 -7.91 7.97 -16.50
C LYS A 16 -6.68 8.86 -16.23
N PRO A 17 -6.58 10.02 -16.92
CA PRO A 17 -5.54 11.00 -16.68
C PRO A 17 -5.45 11.41 -15.21
N TRP A 18 -4.24 11.73 -14.73
CA TRP A 18 -3.99 12.16 -13.35
C TRP A 18 -4.93 13.27 -12.87
N ALA A 19 -5.19 14.28 -13.70
CA ALA A 19 -6.05 15.41 -13.34
C ALA A 19 -7.48 14.98 -13.00
N GLU A 20 -8.03 14.02 -13.74
CA GLU A 20 -9.38 13.50 -13.51
C GLU A 20 -9.44 12.67 -12.23
N ARG A 21 -8.48 11.77 -12.03
CA ARG A 21 -8.38 11.00 -10.79
C ARG A 21 -8.22 11.90 -9.57
N ASN A 22 -7.36 12.92 -9.66
CA ASN A 22 -7.17 13.87 -8.57
C ASN A 22 -8.43 14.68 -8.26
N ALA A 23 -9.21 15.06 -9.27
CA ALA A 23 -10.50 15.72 -9.08
C ALA A 23 -11.52 14.81 -8.40
N ALA A 24 -11.57 13.52 -8.74
CA ALA A 24 -12.40 12.53 -8.07
C ALA A 24 -12.02 12.37 -6.60
N PHE A 25 -10.73 12.21 -6.30
CA PHE A 25 -10.26 12.16 -4.90
C PHE A 25 -10.51 13.46 -4.13
N ALA A 26 -10.46 14.62 -4.78
CA ALA A 26 -10.83 15.88 -4.15
C ALA A 26 -12.32 15.91 -3.77
N THR A 27 -13.18 15.36 -4.62
CA THR A 27 -14.61 15.20 -4.33
C THR A 27 -14.85 14.23 -3.18
N LEU A 28 -14.20 13.06 -3.18
CA LEU A 28 -14.29 12.10 -2.07
C LEU A 28 -13.86 12.74 -0.74
N ARG A 29 -12.72 13.42 -0.71
CA ARG A 29 -12.24 14.10 0.52
C ARG A 29 -13.22 15.13 1.07
N ARG A 30 -13.97 15.79 0.20
CA ARG A 30 -14.93 16.83 0.59
C ARG A 30 -16.28 16.28 1.01
N GLU A 31 -16.81 15.30 0.29
CA GLU A 31 -18.20 14.87 0.39
C GLU A 31 -18.38 13.50 1.08
N ASN A 32 -17.45 12.57 0.85
CA ASN A 32 -17.49 11.23 1.46
C ASN A 32 -16.07 10.70 1.70
N PRO A 33 -15.37 11.20 2.74
CA PRO A 33 -13.95 10.88 2.96
C PRO A 33 -13.66 9.43 3.35
N ILE A 34 -14.69 8.68 3.77
CA ILE A 34 -14.63 7.25 4.10
C ILE A 34 -15.72 6.59 3.24
N ALA A 35 -15.43 6.41 1.95
CA ALA A 35 -16.39 5.89 0.99
C ALA A 35 -16.29 4.37 0.86
N TYR A 36 -17.44 3.69 0.89
CA TYR A 36 -17.50 2.26 0.62
C TYR A 36 -17.54 2.00 -0.89
N PHE A 37 -16.80 0.96 -1.31
CA PHE A 37 -16.84 0.42 -2.67
C PHE A 37 -16.92 -1.12 -2.61
N PRO A 38 -17.64 -1.77 -3.57
CA PRO A 38 -17.57 -3.22 -3.73
C PRO A 38 -16.18 -3.63 -4.19
N GLU A 39 -15.79 -4.88 -3.97
CA GLU A 39 -14.57 -5.39 -4.56
C GLU A 39 -14.72 -5.60 -6.07
N PRO A 40 -13.66 -5.40 -6.86
CA PRO A 40 -13.69 -5.77 -8.27
C PRO A 40 -13.80 -7.30 -8.40
N ILE A 41 -14.65 -7.77 -9.31
CA ILE A 41 -14.79 -9.21 -9.59
C ILE A 41 -13.60 -9.65 -10.42
N VAL A 42 -12.76 -10.55 -9.88
CA VAL A 42 -11.56 -11.08 -10.53
C VAL A 42 -11.54 -12.61 -10.40
N GLU A 43 -11.87 -13.30 -11.48
CA GLU A 43 -11.77 -14.77 -11.53
C GLU A 43 -10.32 -15.23 -11.27
N PRO A 44 -10.07 -16.30 -10.50
CA PRO A 44 -11.03 -17.21 -9.85
C PRO A 44 -11.37 -16.86 -8.41
N PHE A 45 -11.11 -15.64 -7.95
CA PHE A 45 -11.33 -15.24 -6.55
C PHE A 45 -12.82 -15.02 -6.27
N PRO A 46 -13.31 -15.42 -5.09
CA PRO A 46 -14.68 -15.14 -4.68
C PRO A 46 -14.86 -13.63 -4.49
N GLU A 47 -16.06 -13.14 -4.73
CA GLU A 47 -16.42 -11.77 -4.38
C GLU A 47 -16.37 -11.58 -2.86
N GLY A 48 -15.61 -10.59 -2.42
CA GLY A 48 -15.45 -10.24 -1.01
C GLY A 48 -16.49 -9.21 -0.53
N PRO A 49 -16.40 -8.81 0.75
CA PRO A 49 -17.38 -7.91 1.38
C PRO A 49 -17.28 -6.45 0.91
N GLY A 50 -16.33 -6.10 0.06
CA GLY A 50 -16.02 -4.72 -0.29
C GLY A 50 -15.06 -4.03 0.68
N TYR A 51 -14.77 -2.76 0.42
CA TYR A 51 -13.79 -2.01 1.19
C TYR A 51 -14.17 -0.54 1.40
N PHE A 52 -13.57 0.07 2.41
CA PHE A 52 -13.68 1.49 2.67
C PHE A 52 -12.41 2.22 2.20
N ALA A 53 -12.57 3.14 1.24
CA ALA A 53 -11.49 4.00 0.77
C ALA A 53 -11.30 5.19 1.73
N ILE A 54 -10.14 5.25 2.39
CA ILE A 54 -9.79 6.33 3.31
C ILE A 54 -9.03 7.40 2.54
N THR A 55 -9.58 8.61 2.46
CA THR A 55 -9.04 9.66 1.58
C THR A 55 -8.44 10.85 2.29
N LYS A 56 -8.57 10.96 3.62
CA LYS A 56 -7.97 12.01 4.44
C LYS A 56 -6.78 11.49 5.25
N MET A 57 -5.70 12.26 5.28
CA MET A 57 -4.48 11.92 6.02
C MET A 57 -4.73 11.73 7.51
N HIS A 58 -5.59 12.54 8.13
CA HIS A 58 -5.94 12.42 9.55
C HIS A 58 -6.51 11.03 9.85
N ASP A 59 -7.50 10.57 9.05
CA ASP A 59 -8.18 9.30 9.27
C ASP A 59 -7.20 8.13 9.02
N LEU A 60 -6.33 8.25 8.02
CA LEU A 60 -5.29 7.26 7.72
C LEU A 60 -4.27 7.15 8.87
N LEU A 61 -3.86 8.27 9.48
CA LEU A 61 -2.97 8.26 10.63
C LEU A 61 -3.64 7.64 11.87
N GLU A 62 -4.93 7.87 12.07
CA GLU A 62 -5.69 7.27 13.15
C GLU A 62 -5.77 5.75 12.99
N ILE A 63 -6.15 5.26 11.80
CA ILE A 63 -6.18 3.84 11.48
C ILE A 63 -4.79 3.20 11.69
N SER A 64 -3.74 3.84 11.20
CA SER A 64 -2.36 3.34 11.31
C SER A 64 -1.83 3.23 12.75
N ARG A 65 -2.43 3.98 13.70
CA ARG A 65 -2.06 3.93 15.13
C ARG A 65 -2.77 2.83 15.91
N HIS A 66 -3.77 2.21 15.32
CA HIS A 66 -4.60 1.19 15.95
C HIS A 66 -4.52 -0.17 15.23
N PRO A 67 -3.31 -0.80 15.14
CA PRO A 67 -3.14 -2.07 14.47
C PRO A 67 -3.89 -3.23 15.16
N GLU A 68 -4.27 -3.06 16.43
CA GLU A 68 -5.10 -4.00 17.18
C GLU A 68 -6.55 -4.05 16.69
N VAL A 69 -7.00 -3.02 15.97
CA VAL A 69 -8.33 -2.93 15.36
C VAL A 69 -8.24 -3.13 13.84
N PHE A 70 -7.25 -2.49 13.21
CA PHE A 70 -7.04 -2.48 11.77
C PHE A 70 -5.84 -3.36 11.41
N CYS A 71 -6.07 -4.67 11.33
CA CYS A 71 -5.02 -5.64 11.05
C CYS A 71 -4.58 -5.63 9.58
N SER A 72 -3.33 -6.00 9.34
CA SER A 72 -2.73 -6.11 8.01
C SER A 72 -2.72 -7.56 7.48
N GLY A 73 -2.85 -8.54 8.36
CA GLY A 73 -2.70 -9.96 8.02
C GLY A 73 -3.81 -10.56 7.16
N GLN A 74 -4.88 -9.81 6.91
CA GLN A 74 -6.02 -10.26 6.11
C GLN A 74 -5.98 -9.79 4.65
N GLY A 75 -4.98 -9.02 4.22
CA GLY A 75 -4.89 -8.60 2.84
C GLY A 75 -4.24 -7.24 2.59
N ALA A 76 -3.25 -6.85 3.40
CA ALA A 76 -2.65 -5.51 3.48
C ALA A 76 -2.22 -4.84 2.16
N VAL A 77 -2.02 -5.58 1.09
CA VAL A 77 -1.48 -5.06 -0.19
C VAL A 77 -2.46 -5.20 -1.35
N SER A 78 -3.63 -5.77 -1.11
CA SER A 78 -4.65 -5.99 -2.11
C SER A 78 -6.00 -5.44 -1.67
N ILE A 79 -6.80 -4.97 -2.62
CA ILE A 79 -8.22 -4.67 -2.41
C ILE A 79 -9.03 -5.98 -2.35
N LEU A 80 -8.55 -7.01 -3.04
CA LEU A 80 -9.17 -8.33 -3.06
C LEU A 80 -8.84 -9.09 -1.77
N ASP A 81 -9.84 -9.71 -1.19
CA ASP A 81 -9.66 -10.67 -0.11
C ASP A 81 -9.05 -11.96 -0.67
N MET A 82 -7.80 -12.22 -0.32
CA MET A 82 -7.12 -13.44 -0.72
C MET A 82 -7.30 -14.56 0.31
N PRO A 83 -7.37 -15.83 -0.12
CA PRO A 83 -7.32 -16.96 0.80
C PRO A 83 -6.09 -16.89 1.72
N SER A 84 -6.26 -17.28 2.98
CA SER A 84 -5.23 -17.12 4.03
C SER A 84 -3.91 -17.83 3.72
N ASP A 85 -3.94 -18.96 3.02
CA ASP A 85 -2.77 -19.70 2.57
C ASP A 85 -1.99 -18.93 1.49
N MET A 86 -2.68 -18.23 0.59
CA MET A 86 -2.05 -17.33 -0.38
C MET A 86 -1.44 -16.11 0.31
N ASN A 87 -2.13 -15.52 1.27
CA ASN A 87 -1.59 -14.42 2.07
C ASN A 87 -0.33 -14.83 2.84
N GLU A 88 -0.28 -16.06 3.35
CA GLU A 88 0.92 -16.59 4.01
C GLU A 88 2.05 -16.86 3.02
N PHE A 89 1.75 -17.39 1.85
CA PHE A 89 2.74 -17.67 0.80
C PHE A 89 3.37 -16.38 0.24
N TYR A 90 2.57 -15.36 -0.03
CA TYR A 90 3.05 -14.04 -0.46
C TYR A 90 3.48 -13.16 0.72
N GLY A 91 3.38 -13.67 1.95
CA GLY A 91 3.55 -12.96 3.19
C GLY A 91 4.84 -12.16 3.25
N SER A 92 4.71 -10.88 2.98
CA SER A 92 5.75 -9.89 3.26
C SER A 92 5.60 -9.34 4.66
N LEU A 93 6.61 -8.62 5.14
CA LEU A 93 6.54 -7.90 6.42
C LEU A 93 5.32 -6.97 6.53
N ILE A 94 4.82 -6.46 5.39
CA ILE A 94 3.68 -5.55 5.31
C ILE A 94 2.36 -6.25 5.59
N SER A 95 2.27 -7.55 5.28
CA SER A 95 1.06 -8.37 5.44
C SER A 95 1.07 -9.17 6.73
N MET A 96 1.73 -8.67 7.77
CA MET A 96 1.82 -9.33 9.07
C MET A 96 1.35 -8.41 10.18
N ASP A 97 0.79 -9.00 11.21
CA ASP A 97 0.42 -8.33 12.45
C ASP A 97 1.35 -8.74 13.61
N ASP A 98 1.26 -8.01 14.71
CA ASP A 98 1.98 -8.33 15.92
C ASP A 98 1.50 -9.66 16.55
N PRO A 99 2.38 -10.42 17.18
CA PRO A 99 3.77 -10.13 17.51
C PRO A 99 4.80 -10.48 16.40
N ARG A 100 4.36 -11.14 15.32
CA ARG A 100 5.25 -11.60 14.23
C ARG A 100 5.88 -10.41 13.50
N HIS A 101 5.08 -9.40 13.15
CA HIS A 101 5.54 -8.17 12.52
C HIS A 101 6.64 -7.47 13.34
N ALA A 102 6.36 -7.18 14.62
CA ALA A 102 7.32 -6.50 15.48
C ALA A 102 8.64 -7.24 15.59
N ARG A 103 8.60 -8.59 15.70
CA ARG A 103 9.80 -9.42 15.77
C ARG A 103 10.65 -9.32 14.50
N LEU A 104 10.06 -9.46 13.33
CA LEU A 104 10.77 -9.41 12.05
C LEU A 104 11.26 -8.00 11.75
N ARG A 105 10.44 -6.99 11.99
CA ARG A 105 10.79 -5.59 11.82
C ARG A 105 11.99 -5.19 12.68
N LYS A 106 12.08 -5.71 13.92
CA LYS A 106 13.22 -5.47 14.79
C LYS A 106 14.53 -6.01 14.21
N ILE A 107 14.49 -7.18 13.55
CA ILE A 107 15.67 -7.78 12.90
C ILE A 107 16.10 -6.90 11.72
N VAL A 108 15.15 -6.54 10.86
CA VAL A 108 15.42 -5.76 9.65
C VAL A 108 15.88 -4.33 9.97
N SER A 109 15.23 -3.66 10.94
CA SER A 109 15.55 -2.26 11.28
C SER A 109 16.98 -2.06 11.78
N GLY A 110 17.61 -3.10 12.32
CA GLY A 110 19.03 -3.05 12.71
C GLY A 110 19.98 -2.80 11.55
N THR A 111 19.59 -3.17 10.32
CA THR A 111 20.39 -2.97 9.10
C THR A 111 20.20 -1.58 8.47
N PHE A 112 19.16 -0.83 8.85
CA PHE A 112 18.85 0.50 8.34
C PHE A 112 19.26 1.63 9.28
N THR A 113 20.32 1.42 10.07
CA THR A 113 20.87 2.50 10.89
C THR A 113 21.60 3.54 10.02
N PRO A 114 21.69 4.82 10.43
CA PRO A 114 22.42 5.85 9.67
C PRO A 114 23.84 5.43 9.30
N ARG A 115 24.55 4.72 10.21
CA ARG A 115 25.89 4.20 9.97
C ARG A 115 25.91 3.17 8.82
N MET A 116 24.96 2.23 8.81
CA MET A 116 24.88 1.22 7.75
C MET A 116 24.46 1.84 6.41
N LEU A 117 23.57 2.81 6.44
CA LEU A 117 23.16 3.54 5.24
C LEU A 117 24.32 4.32 4.60
N ASN A 118 25.20 4.92 5.41
CA ASN A 118 26.38 5.59 4.89
C ASN A 118 27.35 4.62 4.18
N ASN A 119 27.53 3.40 4.71
CA ASN A 119 28.34 2.39 4.03
C ASN A 119 27.75 2.00 2.67
N VAL A 120 26.41 1.83 2.62
CA VAL A 120 25.71 1.52 1.36
C VAL A 120 25.86 2.68 0.37
N LEU A 121 25.77 3.94 0.81
CA LEU A 121 25.93 5.11 -0.03
C LEU A 121 27.32 5.15 -0.70
N GLU A 122 28.39 4.91 0.08
CA GLU A 122 29.75 4.83 -0.46
C GLU A 122 29.89 3.73 -1.53
N ASP A 123 29.29 2.58 -1.33
CA ASP A 123 29.33 1.48 -2.29
C ASP A 123 28.52 1.79 -3.55
N VAL A 124 27.41 2.48 -3.42
CA VAL A 124 26.60 2.99 -4.55
C VAL A 124 27.42 4.00 -5.37
N GLU A 125 28.06 4.96 -4.72
CA GLU A 125 28.90 5.97 -5.39
C GLU A 125 30.07 5.33 -6.16
N LYS A 126 30.80 4.39 -5.52
CA LYS A 126 31.88 3.66 -6.16
C LYS A 126 31.39 2.84 -7.36
N THR A 127 30.24 2.20 -7.21
CA THR A 127 29.66 1.37 -8.29
C THR A 127 29.18 2.24 -9.45
N ALA A 128 28.49 3.34 -9.16
CA ALA A 128 28.04 4.30 -10.18
C ALA A 128 29.21 4.87 -10.96
N LYS A 129 30.29 5.28 -10.26
CA LYS A 129 31.50 5.75 -10.91
C LYS A 129 32.11 4.69 -11.83
N ARG A 130 32.26 3.46 -11.36
CA ARG A 130 32.80 2.35 -12.17
C ARG A 130 31.99 2.08 -13.43
N VAL A 131 30.65 2.17 -13.32
CA VAL A 131 29.76 1.97 -14.48
C VAL A 131 29.94 3.10 -15.49
N VAL A 132 29.96 4.35 -15.04
CA VAL A 132 30.15 5.50 -15.92
C VAL A 132 31.54 5.46 -16.58
N ASP A 133 32.61 5.22 -15.82
CA ASP A 133 33.99 5.12 -16.35
C ASP A 133 34.16 3.97 -17.36
N GLY A 134 33.28 2.96 -17.33
CA GLY A 134 33.28 1.84 -18.29
C GLY A 134 32.47 2.09 -19.58
N ILE A 135 31.75 3.20 -19.66
CA ILE A 135 30.95 3.58 -20.84
C ILE A 135 31.75 4.58 -21.72
N VAL A 136 32.70 5.25 -21.14
CA VAL A 136 33.61 6.21 -21.81
C VAL A 136 34.85 5.46 -22.28
#